data_23802305836aa87e076f993efffbf245
#
_entry.id   23802305836aa87e076f993efffbf245
#
_cell.length_a   1.000
_cell.length_b   1.000
_cell.length_c   1.000
_cell.angle_alpha   90.00
_cell.angle_beta   90.00
_cell.angle_gamma   90.00
#
_symmetry.space_group_name_H-M   'P 1'
#
loop_
_entity.id
_entity.type
_entity.pdbx_description
1 polymer ?
#
loop_
_entity_poly.entity_id
_entity_poly.type
_entity_poly.pdbx_seq_one_letter_code
_entity_poly.pdbx_strand_id
1 'polypeptide(L)'
;MQFGIVGLGLIGGSIAKAVKARNFEVFAEDLNRNYLEAATKEGLISGSLNEIDQEKEFILIICVPVSAFADIFSHHKDLMIKAQLVTDCASVKNTLSDELNSHPSLQKNYVFSHPMAGSERSGFFHSDKDLFKDRVSILSKKDLTEKKSLDLCKNLWRDLGSKIKFQDNKLFVDFSDKFLFRRGRINCSLNDKEGWRWFGLQFSVRLN
;
A
#
# COMPACT_ATOMS: atom_id res chain seq x y z
N MET A 1 3.60 10.03 16.14
CA MET A 1 3.02 9.45 14.90
C MET A 1 2.73 7.99 15.14
N GLN A 2 1.51 7.57 14.92
CA GLN A 2 1.06 6.18 15.00
C GLN A 2 0.80 5.64 13.60
N PHE A 3 0.86 4.32 13.44
CA PHE A 3 0.59 3.64 12.17
C PHE A 3 -0.47 2.58 12.37
N GLY A 4 -1.55 2.67 11.60
CA GLY A 4 -2.56 1.63 11.48
C GLY A 4 -2.32 0.81 10.21
N ILE A 5 -2.32 -0.50 10.32
CA ILE A 5 -2.11 -1.41 9.19
C ILE A 5 -3.28 -2.39 9.09
N VAL A 6 -3.99 -2.36 7.98
CA VAL A 6 -5.04 -3.32 7.66
C VAL A 6 -4.46 -4.39 6.74
N GLY A 7 -4.34 -5.61 7.24
CA GLY A 7 -3.71 -6.73 6.55
C GLY A 7 -2.21 -6.87 6.86
N LEU A 8 -1.84 -7.94 7.55
CA LEU A 8 -0.47 -8.30 7.94
C LEU A 8 0.13 -9.41 7.06
N GLY A 9 -0.19 -9.42 5.77
CA GLY A 9 0.47 -10.31 4.82
C GLY A 9 1.94 -9.93 4.59
N LEU A 10 2.52 -10.36 3.48
CA LEU A 10 3.91 -10.03 3.11
C LEU A 10 4.16 -8.52 3.15
N ILE A 11 3.31 -7.72 2.49
CA ILE A 11 3.49 -6.27 2.37
C ILE A 11 3.24 -5.56 3.71
N GLY A 12 2.07 -5.78 4.33
CA GLY A 12 1.73 -5.11 5.59
C GLY A 12 2.65 -5.51 6.74
N GLY A 13 3.03 -6.79 6.83
CA GLY A 13 4.02 -7.26 7.80
C GLY A 13 5.40 -6.61 7.59
N SER A 14 5.82 -6.43 6.33
CA SER A 14 7.08 -5.75 6.01
C SER A 14 7.04 -4.27 6.39
N ILE A 15 5.91 -3.59 6.15
CA ILE A 15 5.72 -2.21 6.60
C ILE A 15 5.76 -2.15 8.12
N ALA A 16 5.03 -3.05 8.83
CA ALA A 16 5.03 -3.10 10.29
C ALA A 16 6.46 -3.23 10.85
N LYS A 17 7.25 -4.16 10.31
CA LYS A 17 8.66 -4.37 10.70
C LYS A 17 9.52 -3.13 10.43
N ALA A 18 9.38 -2.50 9.28
CA ALA A 18 10.17 -1.33 8.90
C ALA A 18 9.81 -0.08 9.72
N VAL A 19 8.53 0.12 10.03
CA VAL A 19 8.03 1.23 10.86
C VAL A 19 8.43 1.03 12.33
N LYS A 20 8.27 -0.20 12.85
CA LYS A 20 8.66 -0.52 14.22
C LYS A 20 10.16 -0.36 14.46
N ALA A 21 10.99 -0.71 13.48
CA ALA A 21 12.45 -0.50 13.55
C ALA A 21 12.84 0.99 13.68
N ARG A 22 11.92 1.92 13.45
CA ARG A 22 12.05 3.37 13.65
C ARG A 22 11.39 3.87 14.94
N ASN A 23 11.03 2.95 15.84
CA ASN A 23 10.39 3.21 17.14
C ASN A 23 9.01 3.89 17.05
N PHE A 24 8.27 3.70 15.96
CA PHE A 24 6.88 4.12 15.89
C PHE A 24 5.95 3.06 16.51
N GLU A 25 4.78 3.51 16.98
CA GLU A 25 3.71 2.62 17.42
C GLU A 25 2.95 2.09 16.21
N VAL A 26 2.70 0.79 16.20
CA VAL A 26 1.98 0.10 15.12
C VAL A 26 0.76 -0.58 15.70
N PHE A 27 -0.38 -0.30 15.12
CA PHE A 27 -1.66 -0.95 15.39
C PHE A 27 -2.09 -1.70 14.14
N ALA A 28 -2.64 -2.89 14.30
CA ALA A 28 -2.94 -3.70 13.12
C ALA A 28 -4.22 -4.52 13.27
N GLU A 29 -4.77 -4.88 12.11
CA GLU A 29 -5.87 -5.80 11.95
C GLU A 29 -5.58 -6.78 10.81
N ASP A 30 -5.91 -8.04 11.01
CA ASP A 30 -5.85 -9.08 9.98
C ASP A 30 -6.90 -10.16 10.28
N LEU A 31 -7.49 -10.75 9.25
CA LEU A 31 -8.41 -11.88 9.40
C LEU A 31 -7.71 -13.15 9.89
N ASN A 32 -6.41 -13.27 9.62
CA ASN A 32 -5.59 -14.39 10.07
C ASN A 32 -5.03 -14.14 11.48
N ARG A 33 -5.66 -14.74 12.47
CA ARG A 33 -5.26 -14.62 13.88
C ARG A 33 -3.81 -15.05 14.14
N ASN A 34 -3.29 -16.04 13.40
CA ASN A 34 -1.90 -16.47 13.56
C ASN A 34 -0.90 -15.36 13.19
N TYR A 35 -1.26 -14.48 12.25
CA TYR A 35 -0.42 -13.33 11.89
C TYR A 35 -0.42 -12.27 12.99
N LEU A 36 -1.58 -11.99 13.58
CA LEU A 36 -1.69 -11.07 14.71
C LEU A 36 -0.92 -11.58 15.94
N GLU A 37 -1.09 -12.85 16.28
CA GLU A 37 -0.38 -13.47 17.40
C GLU A 37 1.14 -13.46 17.20
N ALA A 38 1.61 -13.78 15.99
CA ALA A 38 3.03 -13.72 15.64
C ALA A 38 3.57 -12.30 15.74
N ALA A 39 2.86 -11.32 15.17
CA ALA A 39 3.25 -9.91 15.21
C ALA A 39 3.29 -9.37 16.64
N THR A 40 2.34 -9.76 17.49
CA THR A 40 2.32 -9.42 18.91
C THR A 40 3.52 -10.04 19.65
N LYS A 41 3.77 -11.33 19.43
CA LYS A 41 4.89 -12.05 20.04
C LYS A 41 6.25 -11.47 19.64
N GLU A 42 6.38 -11.01 18.41
CA GLU A 42 7.58 -10.32 17.91
C GLU A 42 7.67 -8.85 18.43
N GLY A 43 6.68 -8.35 19.19
CA GLY A 43 6.64 -6.98 19.67
C GLY A 43 6.48 -5.94 18.55
N LEU A 44 5.96 -6.35 17.39
CA LEU A 44 5.80 -5.49 16.23
C LEU A 44 4.58 -4.58 16.34
N ILE A 45 3.48 -5.08 16.91
CA ILE A 45 2.25 -4.32 17.07
C ILE A 45 2.03 -3.98 18.54
N SER A 46 1.47 -2.80 18.76
CA SER A 46 1.14 -2.25 20.09
C SER A 46 -0.30 -2.59 20.50
N GLY A 47 -1.15 -2.94 19.54
CA GLY A 47 -2.56 -3.28 19.75
C GLY A 47 -3.34 -3.40 18.44
N SER A 48 -4.66 -3.47 18.57
CA SER A 48 -5.60 -3.48 17.44
C SER A 48 -5.86 -2.08 16.90
N LEU A 49 -6.44 -1.96 15.70
CA LEU A 49 -6.79 -0.66 15.11
C LEU A 49 -7.73 0.18 16.00
N ASN A 50 -8.59 -0.48 16.78
CA ASN A 50 -9.51 0.21 17.67
C ASN A 50 -8.81 0.93 18.86
N GLU A 51 -7.54 0.60 19.09
CA GLU A 51 -6.72 1.17 20.16
C GLU A 51 -5.87 2.36 19.67
N ILE A 52 -5.97 2.72 18.39
CA ILE A 52 -5.34 3.95 17.86
C ILE A 52 -5.90 5.15 18.61
N ASP A 53 -5.01 5.95 19.18
CA ASP A 53 -5.35 7.23 19.77
C ASP A 53 -5.64 8.25 18.65
N GLN A 54 -6.93 8.48 18.40
CA GLN A 54 -7.40 9.34 17.31
C GLN A 54 -7.19 10.84 17.55
N GLU A 55 -6.74 11.23 18.77
CA GLU A 55 -6.31 12.60 19.07
C GLU A 55 -4.86 12.86 18.65
N LYS A 56 -4.10 11.79 18.39
CA LYS A 56 -2.73 11.86 17.84
C LYS A 56 -2.72 11.73 16.32
N GLU A 57 -1.65 12.25 15.73
CA GLU A 57 -1.43 12.05 14.29
C GLU A 57 -1.15 10.57 13.97
N PHE A 58 -1.86 10.03 12.99
CA PHE A 58 -1.65 8.67 12.51
C PHE A 58 -1.80 8.53 11.00
N ILE A 59 -1.17 7.49 10.49
CA ILE A 59 -1.25 7.05 9.09
C ILE A 59 -1.94 5.70 9.04
N LEU A 60 -2.90 5.52 8.13
CA LEU A 60 -3.57 4.26 7.89
C LEU A 60 -3.13 3.67 6.55
N ILE A 61 -2.66 2.42 6.56
CA ILE A 61 -2.14 1.73 5.39
C ILE A 61 -2.96 0.46 5.15
N ILE A 62 -3.55 0.33 3.95
CA ILE A 62 -4.43 -0.77 3.58
C ILE A 62 -3.67 -1.76 2.70
N CYS A 63 -3.42 -2.95 3.22
CA CYS A 63 -2.60 -4.01 2.63
C CYS A 63 -3.39 -5.30 2.39
N VAL A 64 -4.67 -5.18 2.04
CA VAL A 64 -5.57 -6.31 1.77
C VAL A 64 -5.80 -6.52 0.27
N PRO A 65 -6.31 -7.68 -0.15
CA PRO A 65 -6.76 -7.88 -1.53
C PRO A 65 -7.83 -6.86 -1.95
N VAL A 66 -7.83 -6.50 -3.24
CA VAL A 66 -8.76 -5.48 -3.79
C VAL A 66 -10.22 -5.81 -3.51
N SER A 67 -10.59 -7.09 -3.50
CA SER A 67 -11.95 -7.56 -3.21
C SER A 67 -12.45 -7.21 -1.80
N ALA A 68 -11.54 -6.91 -0.86
CA ALA A 68 -11.91 -6.56 0.52
C ALA A 68 -12.08 -5.04 0.73
N PHE A 69 -11.78 -4.20 -0.26
CA PHE A 69 -11.77 -2.74 -0.07
C PHE A 69 -13.14 -2.16 0.28
N ALA A 70 -14.21 -2.62 -0.35
CA ALA A 70 -15.56 -2.14 -0.03
C ALA A 70 -15.91 -2.34 1.46
N ASP A 71 -15.57 -3.52 1.99
CA ASP A 71 -15.76 -3.83 3.41
C ASP A 71 -14.90 -2.94 4.30
N ILE A 72 -13.63 -2.74 3.93
CA ILE A 72 -12.70 -1.86 4.69
C ILE A 72 -13.20 -0.42 4.69
N PHE A 73 -13.64 0.11 3.55
CA PHE A 73 -14.20 1.45 3.46
C PHE A 73 -15.45 1.62 4.32
N SER A 74 -16.30 0.58 4.37
CA SER A 74 -17.50 0.58 5.20
C SER A 74 -17.18 0.53 6.71
N HIS A 75 -16.28 -0.38 7.12
CA HIS A 75 -15.99 -0.61 8.54
C HIS A 75 -15.07 0.42 9.17
N HIS A 76 -14.11 0.97 8.41
CA HIS A 76 -13.09 1.87 8.94
C HIS A 76 -13.25 3.33 8.46
N LYS A 77 -14.40 3.68 7.89
CA LYS A 77 -14.65 5.02 7.33
C LYS A 77 -14.29 6.15 8.30
N ASP A 78 -14.76 6.07 9.53
CA ASP A 78 -14.54 7.12 10.54
C ASP A 78 -13.06 7.23 10.92
N LEU A 79 -12.37 6.11 11.05
CA LEU A 79 -10.93 6.07 11.28
C LEU A 79 -10.17 6.66 10.08
N MET A 80 -10.57 6.30 8.86
CA MET A 80 -9.97 6.82 7.63
C MET A 80 -10.11 8.34 7.50
N ILE A 81 -11.28 8.89 7.87
CA ILE A 81 -11.53 10.35 7.83
C ILE A 81 -10.58 11.10 8.78
N LYS A 82 -10.29 10.54 9.94
CA LYS A 82 -9.43 11.16 10.97
C LYS A 82 -7.93 10.99 10.70
N ALA A 83 -7.54 10.04 9.87
CA ALA A 83 -6.15 9.81 9.52
C ALA A 83 -5.53 11.01 8.79
N GLN A 84 -4.28 11.32 9.07
CA GLN A 84 -3.51 12.34 8.32
C GLN A 84 -3.22 11.89 6.88
N LEU A 85 -3.11 10.59 6.70
CA LEU A 85 -2.91 9.91 5.43
C LEU A 85 -3.60 8.56 5.48
N VAL A 86 -4.36 8.27 4.45
CA VAL A 86 -4.76 6.90 4.09
C VAL A 86 -4.06 6.52 2.81
N THR A 87 -3.44 5.37 2.77
CA THR A 87 -2.81 4.85 1.56
C THR A 87 -3.02 3.34 1.43
N ASP A 88 -2.85 2.82 0.25
CA ASP A 88 -3.01 1.40 -0.04
C ASP A 88 -1.77 0.82 -0.75
N CYS A 89 -1.72 -0.50 -0.86
CA CYS A 89 -0.65 -1.21 -1.57
C CYS A 89 -1.17 -2.00 -2.79
N ALA A 90 -2.40 -1.78 -3.20
CA ALA A 90 -3.02 -2.54 -4.28
C ALA A 90 -2.38 -2.25 -5.64
N SER A 91 -2.32 -3.27 -6.49
CA SER A 91 -1.82 -3.12 -7.86
C SER A 91 -2.88 -2.58 -8.81
N VAL A 92 -4.17 -2.77 -8.51
CA VAL A 92 -5.31 -2.30 -9.31
C VAL A 92 -6.00 -1.16 -8.59
N LYS A 93 -6.35 -0.07 -9.30
CA LYS A 93 -6.91 1.14 -8.71
C LYS A 93 -8.36 1.47 -9.14
N ASN A 94 -8.92 0.76 -10.12
CA ASN A 94 -10.28 1.05 -10.60
C ASN A 94 -11.29 0.94 -9.45
N THR A 95 -11.40 -0.22 -8.81
CA THR A 95 -12.32 -0.44 -7.69
C THR A 95 -12.11 0.56 -6.56
N LEU A 96 -10.84 0.84 -6.20
CA LEU A 96 -10.52 1.82 -5.16
C LEU A 96 -10.92 3.24 -5.55
N SER A 97 -10.75 3.58 -6.82
CA SER A 97 -11.15 4.87 -7.36
C SER A 97 -12.66 5.06 -7.31
N ASP A 98 -13.42 4.02 -7.62
CA ASP A 98 -14.88 4.03 -7.57
C ASP A 98 -15.38 4.14 -6.13
N GLU A 99 -14.78 3.40 -5.19
CA GLU A 99 -15.06 3.52 -3.77
C GLU A 99 -14.79 4.95 -3.26
N LEU A 100 -13.65 5.54 -3.61
CA LEU A 100 -13.33 6.92 -3.23
C LEU A 100 -14.28 7.95 -3.86
N ASN A 101 -14.79 7.71 -5.07
CA ASN A 101 -15.79 8.58 -5.68
C ASN A 101 -17.10 8.57 -4.87
N SER A 102 -17.46 7.41 -4.29
CA SER A 102 -18.62 7.26 -3.41
C SER A 102 -18.41 7.87 -2.01
N HIS A 103 -17.16 8.19 -1.65
CA HIS A 103 -16.77 8.74 -0.36
C HIS A 103 -15.93 10.01 -0.49
N PRO A 104 -16.50 11.15 -0.93
CA PRO A 104 -15.72 12.38 -1.21
C PRO A 104 -14.90 12.91 -0.04
N SER A 105 -15.37 12.69 1.22
CA SER A 105 -14.67 13.11 2.43
C SER A 105 -13.30 12.45 2.58
N LEU A 106 -13.11 11.25 2.03
CA LEU A 106 -11.85 10.51 2.09
C LEU A 106 -10.84 10.94 1.02
N GLN A 107 -11.27 11.64 -0.03
CA GLN A 107 -10.37 12.03 -1.12
C GLN A 107 -9.28 13.01 -0.68
N LYS A 108 -9.53 13.77 0.39
CA LYS A 108 -8.60 14.79 0.90
C LYS A 108 -7.30 14.18 1.42
N ASN A 109 -7.39 13.08 2.15
CA ASN A 109 -6.28 12.43 2.82
C ASN A 109 -5.88 11.09 2.21
N TYR A 110 -6.51 10.67 1.12
CA TYR A 110 -6.18 9.43 0.44
C TYR A 110 -5.14 9.64 -0.67
N VAL A 111 -4.08 8.85 -0.64
CA VAL A 111 -3.05 8.79 -1.69
C VAL A 111 -2.93 7.34 -2.14
N PHE A 112 -3.16 7.09 -3.40
CA PHE A 112 -2.91 5.76 -3.96
C PHE A 112 -1.42 5.46 -3.97
N SER A 113 -1.04 4.26 -3.55
CA SER A 113 0.32 3.80 -3.71
C SER A 113 0.38 2.35 -4.18
N HIS A 114 1.44 2.03 -4.90
CA HIS A 114 1.74 0.68 -5.34
C HIS A 114 3.24 0.43 -5.20
N PRO A 115 3.68 -0.23 -4.13
CA PRO A 115 5.05 -0.66 -4.00
C PRO A 115 5.31 -1.79 -5.01
N MET A 116 6.23 -1.57 -5.93
CA MET A 116 6.69 -2.60 -6.86
C MET A 116 7.70 -3.51 -6.14
N ALA A 117 7.26 -4.06 -5.05
CA ALA A 117 8.00 -4.97 -4.19
C ALA A 117 7.12 -6.16 -3.84
N GLY A 118 7.72 -7.31 -3.80
CA GLY A 118 7.03 -8.56 -3.51
C GLY A 118 7.95 -9.74 -3.77
N SER A 119 7.47 -10.90 -3.44
CA SER A 119 8.11 -12.17 -3.75
C SER A 119 7.05 -13.17 -4.20
N GLU A 120 7.49 -14.32 -4.69
CA GLU A 120 6.62 -15.48 -4.95
C GLU A 120 6.03 -16.08 -3.66
N ARG A 121 6.60 -15.68 -2.50
CA ARG A 121 6.13 -16.09 -1.17
C ARG A 121 5.06 -15.11 -0.69
N SER A 122 4.11 -15.61 0.07
CA SER A 122 3.03 -14.82 0.65
C SER A 122 2.95 -15.02 2.16
N GLY A 123 2.25 -14.10 2.83
CA GLY A 123 1.97 -14.16 4.26
C GLY A 123 3.02 -13.48 5.14
N PHE A 124 2.63 -13.29 6.40
CA PHE A 124 3.40 -12.57 7.41
C PHE A 124 4.81 -13.13 7.65
N PHE A 125 4.94 -14.45 7.70
CA PHE A 125 6.21 -15.11 8.00
C PHE A 125 7.31 -14.91 6.96
N HIS A 126 6.96 -14.37 5.81
CA HIS A 126 7.89 -13.98 4.74
C HIS A 126 8.14 -12.47 4.68
N SER A 127 7.56 -11.71 5.61
CA SER A 127 7.74 -10.27 5.67
C SER A 127 9.17 -9.90 6.08
N ASP A 128 9.69 -8.83 5.45
CA ASP A 128 11.04 -8.33 5.65
C ASP A 128 11.03 -6.81 5.76
N LYS A 129 11.68 -6.24 6.78
CA LYS A 129 11.79 -4.80 6.99
C LYS A 129 12.46 -4.07 5.82
N ASP A 130 13.31 -4.75 5.06
CA ASP A 130 14.06 -4.21 3.93
C ASP A 130 13.40 -4.51 2.56
N LEU A 131 12.16 -5.05 2.55
CA LEU A 131 11.44 -5.44 1.33
C LEU A 131 11.37 -4.32 0.29
N PHE A 132 11.25 -3.08 0.72
CA PHE A 132 11.04 -1.91 -0.14
C PHE A 132 12.33 -1.20 -0.54
N LYS A 133 13.46 -1.60 0.04
CA LYS A 133 14.76 -0.95 -0.20
C LYS A 133 15.13 -1.05 -1.68
N ASP A 134 15.46 0.10 -2.26
CA ASP A 134 15.79 0.28 -3.69
C ASP A 134 14.68 -0.11 -4.68
N ARG A 135 13.47 -0.42 -4.18
CA ARG A 135 12.30 -0.68 -5.02
C ARG A 135 11.61 0.62 -5.41
N VAL A 136 10.77 0.56 -6.42
CA VAL A 136 9.95 1.70 -6.84
C VAL A 136 8.59 1.61 -6.15
N SER A 137 8.14 2.72 -5.59
CA SER A 137 6.74 2.90 -5.18
C SER A 137 6.09 3.93 -6.09
N ILE A 138 5.03 3.52 -6.78
CA ILE A 138 4.26 4.40 -7.66
C ILE A 138 3.18 5.07 -6.83
N LEU A 139 3.11 6.39 -6.89
CA LEU A 139 2.11 7.18 -6.21
C LEU A 139 1.21 7.89 -7.21
N SER A 140 -0.08 7.99 -6.87
CA SER A 140 -1.03 8.86 -7.57
C SER A 140 -2.05 9.44 -6.58
N LYS A 141 -2.77 10.48 -7.01
CA LYS A 141 -3.70 11.20 -6.15
C LYS A 141 -4.98 11.57 -6.91
N LYS A 142 -6.05 11.83 -6.19
CA LYS A 142 -7.24 12.53 -6.71
C LYS A 142 -7.01 14.03 -6.67
N ASP A 143 -7.85 14.79 -7.38
CA ASP A 143 -7.75 16.25 -7.46
C ASP A 143 -7.94 16.92 -6.09
N LEU A 144 -8.80 16.35 -5.24
CA LEU A 144 -9.06 16.85 -3.89
C LEU A 144 -8.02 16.45 -2.84
N THR A 145 -7.04 15.61 -3.20
CA THR A 145 -6.01 15.16 -2.26
C THR A 145 -5.14 16.34 -1.79
N GLU A 146 -5.07 16.52 -0.48
CA GLU A 146 -4.29 17.59 0.14
C GLU A 146 -2.78 17.37 -0.04
N LYS A 147 -2.05 18.48 -0.21
CA LYS A 147 -0.60 18.44 -0.35
C LYS A 147 0.08 17.79 0.86
N LYS A 148 -0.43 18.05 2.09
CA LYS A 148 0.12 17.46 3.33
C LYS A 148 0.09 15.93 3.26
N SER A 149 -1.02 15.33 2.89
CA SER A 149 -1.18 13.87 2.80
C SER A 149 -0.29 13.27 1.70
N LEU A 150 -0.17 13.96 0.56
CA LEU A 150 0.74 13.56 -0.50
C LEU A 150 2.20 13.57 -0.06
N ASP A 151 2.62 14.60 0.65
CA ASP A 151 4.01 14.73 1.13
C ASP A 151 4.29 13.71 2.24
N LEU A 152 3.33 13.41 3.12
CA LEU A 152 3.43 12.32 4.09
C LEU A 152 3.59 10.96 3.40
N CYS A 153 2.81 10.69 2.34
CA CYS A 153 2.92 9.43 1.60
C CYS A 153 4.29 9.29 0.91
N LYS A 154 4.80 10.37 0.32
CA LYS A 154 6.16 10.38 -0.26
C LYS A 154 7.22 10.10 0.78
N ASN A 155 7.12 10.73 1.96
CA ASN A 155 8.09 10.54 3.04
C ASN A 155 8.02 9.12 3.59
N LEU A 156 6.80 8.59 3.81
CA LEU A 156 6.61 7.21 4.22
C LEU A 156 7.39 6.24 3.31
N TRP A 157 7.15 6.28 2.00
CA TRP A 157 7.80 5.34 1.09
C TRP A 157 9.31 5.56 0.95
N ARG A 158 9.80 6.82 1.04
CA ARG A 158 11.24 7.10 1.10
C ARG A 158 11.87 6.54 2.36
N ASP A 159 11.21 6.69 3.49
CA ASP A 159 11.69 6.17 4.77
C ASP A 159 11.71 4.64 4.79
N LEU A 160 10.83 4.01 4.04
CA LEU A 160 10.87 2.56 3.80
C LEU A 160 11.94 2.14 2.78
N GLY A 161 12.70 3.10 2.22
CA GLY A 161 13.79 2.86 1.28
C GLY A 161 13.40 2.82 -0.19
N SER A 162 12.15 3.19 -0.52
CA SER A 162 11.66 3.20 -1.91
C SER A 162 12.07 4.43 -2.70
N LYS A 163 12.28 4.24 -3.99
CA LYS A 163 12.35 5.30 -5.01
C LYS A 163 10.94 5.66 -5.45
N ILE A 164 10.57 6.95 -5.37
CA ILE A 164 9.21 7.38 -5.67
C ILE A 164 9.08 7.72 -7.15
N LYS A 165 8.03 7.17 -7.77
CA LYS A 165 7.50 7.63 -9.06
C LYS A 165 6.09 8.18 -8.88
N PHE A 166 5.82 9.28 -9.57
CA PHE A 166 4.50 9.87 -9.61
C PHE A 166 3.86 9.56 -10.96
N GLN A 167 2.61 9.10 -10.94
CA GLN A 167 1.89 8.73 -12.15
C GLN A 167 0.49 9.35 -12.13
N ASP A 168 0.00 9.77 -13.29
CA ASP A 168 -1.37 10.22 -13.44
C ASP A 168 -2.34 9.04 -13.18
N ASN A 169 -3.41 9.31 -12.44
CA ASN A 169 -4.41 8.31 -12.08
C ASN A 169 -4.96 7.54 -13.29
N LYS A 170 -5.21 8.23 -14.39
CA LYS A 170 -5.79 7.63 -15.60
C LYS A 170 -4.87 6.57 -16.20
N LEU A 171 -3.57 6.85 -16.24
CA LEU A 171 -2.58 5.91 -16.75
C LEU A 171 -2.34 4.73 -15.79
N PHE A 172 -2.40 4.99 -14.50
CA PHE A 172 -2.21 3.96 -13.47
C PHE A 172 -3.33 2.91 -13.50
N VAL A 173 -4.56 3.37 -13.68
CA VAL A 173 -5.75 2.54 -13.82
C VAL A 173 -5.67 1.66 -15.07
N ASP A 174 -5.37 2.24 -16.23
CA ASP A 174 -5.26 1.52 -17.50
C ASP A 174 -4.14 0.48 -17.51
N PHE A 175 -3.05 0.77 -16.80
CA PHE A 175 -1.88 -0.10 -16.79
C PHE A 175 -2.10 -1.35 -15.95
N SER A 176 -2.79 -1.22 -14.81
CA SER A 176 -3.07 -2.33 -13.91
C SER A 176 -4.05 -3.33 -14.53
N ASP A 177 -5.05 -2.87 -15.27
CA ASP A 177 -6.06 -3.74 -15.89
C ASP A 177 -5.50 -4.61 -17.02
N LYS A 178 -4.50 -4.10 -17.74
CA LYS A 178 -3.91 -4.82 -18.88
C LYS A 178 -2.90 -5.91 -18.48
N PHE A 179 -2.33 -5.83 -17.27
CA PHE A 179 -1.21 -6.68 -16.88
C PHE A 179 -1.50 -7.75 -15.83
N LEU A 180 -2.67 -7.76 -15.20
CA LEU A 180 -2.99 -8.70 -14.11
C LEU A 180 -3.33 -10.12 -14.56
N PHE A 181 -3.46 -10.41 -15.84
CA PHE A 181 -4.04 -11.67 -16.30
C PHE A 181 -3.08 -12.77 -16.75
N ARG A 182 -1.78 -12.71 -16.45
CA ARG A 182 -0.93 -13.90 -16.68
C ARG A 182 0.10 -14.09 -15.58
N ARG A 183 0.05 -15.25 -14.93
CA ARG A 183 1.07 -15.77 -14.02
C ARG A 183 2.47 -15.64 -14.62
N GLY A 184 3.26 -14.71 -14.14
CA GLY A 184 4.65 -14.53 -14.56
C GLY A 184 5.32 -13.43 -13.75
N ARG A 185 6.60 -13.62 -13.43
CA ARG A 185 7.42 -12.64 -12.72
C ARG A 185 7.55 -11.38 -13.55
N ILE A 186 7.21 -10.25 -13.02
CA ILE A 186 7.41 -8.95 -13.66
C ILE A 186 8.63 -8.30 -13.01
N ASN A 187 9.76 -8.27 -13.71
CA ASN A 187 10.89 -7.43 -13.35
C ASN A 187 10.78 -6.12 -14.13
N CYS A 188 10.52 -5.02 -13.43
CA CYS A 188 10.56 -3.69 -14.03
C CYS A 188 11.90 -3.04 -13.77
N SER A 189 12.60 -2.62 -14.80
CA SER A 189 13.70 -1.68 -14.72
C SER A 189 13.33 -0.37 -15.43
N LEU A 190 13.80 0.73 -14.86
CA LEU A 190 13.59 2.08 -15.38
C LEU A 190 14.78 2.47 -16.24
N ASN A 191 14.50 2.92 -17.46
CA ASN A 191 15.46 3.64 -18.26
C ASN A 191 15.02 5.11 -18.35
N ASP A 192 15.87 6.03 -17.88
CA ASP A 192 15.53 7.44 -17.68
C ASP A 192 15.32 8.25 -18.97
N LYS A 193 15.50 7.65 -20.14
CA LYS A 193 15.46 8.39 -21.42
C LYS A 193 14.28 8.08 -22.34
N GLU A 194 13.57 6.96 -22.19
CA GLU A 194 12.57 6.53 -23.18
C GLU A 194 11.31 5.85 -22.62
N GLY A 195 10.91 6.12 -21.40
CA GLY A 195 9.74 5.44 -20.83
C GLY A 195 10.05 4.02 -20.34
N TRP A 196 9.01 3.29 -19.98
CA TRP A 196 9.10 1.98 -19.40
C TRP A 196 9.57 0.93 -20.40
N ARG A 197 10.70 0.28 -20.14
CA ARG A 197 11.06 -0.98 -20.78
C ARG A 197 10.91 -2.13 -19.79
N TRP A 198 10.22 -3.16 -20.20
CA TRP A 198 10.01 -4.39 -19.46
C TRP A 198 11.19 -5.34 -19.75
N PHE A 199 11.96 -5.68 -18.73
CA PHE A 199 13.00 -6.71 -18.85
C PHE A 199 12.54 -7.99 -18.19
N GLY A 200 12.42 -9.05 -18.98
CA GLY A 200 12.41 -10.40 -18.44
C GLY A 200 11.14 -11.22 -18.57
N LEU A 201 10.34 -11.04 -19.62
CA LEU A 201 9.45 -12.09 -20.12
C LEU A 201 9.29 -11.95 -21.62
N GLN A 202 9.84 -12.91 -22.35
CA GLN A 202 9.54 -13.10 -23.77
C GLN A 202 8.11 -13.65 -23.86
N PHE A 203 7.14 -12.78 -24.11
CA PHE A 203 5.80 -13.22 -24.49
C PHE A 203 5.71 -13.27 -26.00
N SER A 204 5.61 -14.45 -26.56
CA SER A 204 5.09 -14.59 -27.91
C SER A 204 3.57 -14.41 -27.83
N VAL A 205 3.09 -13.22 -28.13
CA VAL A 205 1.67 -13.00 -28.39
C VAL A 205 1.43 -13.47 -29.81
N ARG A 206 0.86 -14.66 -30.00
CA ARG A 206 0.17 -14.97 -31.25
C ARG A 206 -1.16 -14.24 -31.18
N LEU A 207 -1.27 -13.18 -31.96
CA LEU A 207 -2.55 -12.57 -32.31
C LEU A 207 -3.20 -13.52 -33.33
N ASN A 208 -4.32 -14.10 -32.96
CA ASN A 208 -5.27 -14.65 -33.92
C ASN A 208 -6.27 -13.54 -34.23
#